data_30c3f615f6d3520556a54b5b08d1d24f
#
_entry.id   30c3f615f6d3520556a54b5b08d1d24f
#
_cell.length_a   1.000
_cell.length_b   1.000
_cell.length_c   1.000
_cell.angle_alpha   90.00
_cell.angle_beta   90.00
_cell.angle_gamma   90.00
#
_symmetry.space_group_name_H-M   'P 1'
#
loop_
_entity.id
_entity.type
_entity.pdbx_description
1 polymer ?
#
loop_
_entity_poly.entity_id
_entity_poly.type
_entity_poly.pdbx_seq_one_letter_code
_entity_poly.pdbx_strand_id
1 'polypeptide(L)'
;MPKVLISDKLSPRAATIFEEHGIDVDVKPGLSPDELKAIIADYDGLAIRSATKVTADILNAATNLKVVGRAGIGVDNVDIAAATKRGVIVMNTPYGNAVTTAEHAITLMLSLARQIPDANESTKAGKWEKSRFMGTEITGKTLGLIGCGNIGTIVAERAQGLKMRVIGYDPYLSPENATRLGIEKLELDELLARADFITLHTPLTDATRNIISADALNKTKKGVRIVNCARGGLVDELAMAAALKSGHVAGAAFDVFEVEPATDNVLFGFDNVIATPHLGASTTEAQEKVALQVAEQMADYLMKGAVTNALNMASVSAEEAPILKPYMALGGLLGSFLGQVEADGITAVVIEFDGKAAALNPEPVVATTLAGLLGPAMESVNMVNAAAVASSNGIAVSTVRHDRQCDYETLLRVTISHKTGDRTIAGTLVGGNKPRIVEVQHIAVESDFPPHLLYLRNYDKPGFIGDLGSLCGKHGINIATFHLGRREAGGEAIALVEIDGGLPKTMLPEIRALEQVVRADALHFALDI
;
A
#
# COMPACT_ATOMS: atom_id res chain seq x y z
N MET A 1 10.28 22.96 -1.61
CA MET A 1 8.93 22.61 -2.07
C MET A 1 9.02 21.23 -2.70
N PRO A 2 8.05 20.34 -2.48
CA PRO A 2 8.03 19.07 -3.18
C PRO A 2 7.93 19.27 -4.69
N LYS A 3 8.49 18.33 -5.46
CA LYS A 3 8.49 18.36 -6.92
C LYS A 3 7.96 17.06 -7.50
N VAL A 4 7.03 17.14 -8.47
CA VAL A 4 6.39 16.00 -9.10
C VAL A 4 6.69 15.96 -10.60
N LEU A 5 7.01 14.78 -11.11
CA LEU A 5 7.11 14.50 -12.55
C LEU A 5 5.83 13.79 -13.02
N ILE A 6 5.18 14.33 -14.05
CA ILE A 6 4.16 13.65 -14.83
C ILE A 6 4.82 13.10 -16.09
N SER A 7 5.04 11.78 -16.16
CA SER A 7 5.78 11.15 -17.27
C SER A 7 4.90 10.50 -18.33
N ASP A 8 3.60 10.45 -18.11
CA ASP A 8 2.60 9.98 -19.08
C ASP A 8 1.59 11.08 -19.45
N LYS A 9 0.84 10.88 -20.53
CA LYS A 9 -0.26 11.78 -20.90
C LYS A 9 -1.39 11.68 -19.88
N LEU A 10 -1.55 12.70 -19.05
CA LEU A 10 -2.65 12.90 -18.11
C LEU A 10 -3.46 14.13 -18.51
N SER A 11 -4.67 14.30 -17.91
CA SER A 11 -5.42 15.55 -18.02
C SER A 11 -4.57 16.72 -17.54
N PRO A 12 -4.52 17.86 -18.25
CA PRO A 12 -3.80 19.06 -17.82
C PRO A 12 -4.19 19.53 -16.41
N ARG A 13 -5.42 19.26 -15.99
CA ARG A 13 -5.90 19.58 -14.63
C ARG A 13 -5.11 18.89 -13.53
N ALA A 14 -4.46 17.75 -13.80
CA ALA A 14 -3.59 17.11 -12.82
C ALA A 14 -2.40 18.01 -12.44
N ALA A 15 -1.79 18.69 -13.42
CA ALA A 15 -0.72 19.65 -13.14
C ALA A 15 -1.25 20.86 -12.33
N THR A 16 -2.41 21.39 -12.71
CA THR A 16 -3.06 22.49 -11.97
C THR A 16 -3.30 22.12 -10.50
N ILE A 17 -3.74 20.90 -10.20
CA ILE A 17 -3.96 20.43 -8.82
C ILE A 17 -2.65 20.47 -8.02
N PHE A 18 -1.54 19.97 -8.56
CA PHE A 18 -0.25 20.04 -7.89
C PHE A 18 0.18 21.50 -7.63
N GLU A 19 0.04 22.38 -8.62
CA GLU A 19 0.36 23.81 -8.50
C GLU A 19 -0.50 24.51 -7.43
N GLU A 20 -1.82 24.24 -7.40
CA GLU A 20 -2.75 24.76 -6.39
C GLU A 20 -2.38 24.33 -4.96
N HIS A 21 -1.75 23.17 -4.80
CA HIS A 21 -1.23 22.70 -3.52
C HIS A 21 0.20 23.18 -3.22
N GLY A 22 0.79 24.03 -4.07
CA GLY A 22 2.15 24.55 -3.88
C GLY A 22 3.26 23.52 -4.16
N ILE A 23 3.01 22.60 -5.10
CA ILE A 23 3.96 21.58 -5.54
C ILE A 23 4.46 21.94 -6.92
N ASP A 24 5.78 21.93 -7.12
CA ASP A 24 6.38 22.14 -8.44
C ASP A 24 6.07 20.92 -9.33
N VAL A 25 5.68 21.15 -10.59
CA VAL A 25 5.33 20.07 -11.50
C VAL A 25 6.03 20.21 -12.85
N ASP A 26 6.66 19.13 -13.27
CA ASP A 26 7.18 18.99 -14.64
C ASP A 26 6.32 17.99 -15.41
N VAL A 27 5.88 18.34 -16.61
CA VAL A 27 5.11 17.47 -17.52
C VAL A 27 6.00 17.07 -18.69
N LYS A 28 6.48 15.82 -18.68
CA LYS A 28 7.43 15.26 -19.68
C LYS A 28 6.96 13.87 -20.14
N PRO A 29 5.87 13.79 -20.93
CA PRO A 29 5.36 12.50 -21.40
C PRO A 29 6.25 11.89 -22.48
N GLY A 30 6.37 10.56 -22.45
CA GLY A 30 7.06 9.79 -23.49
C GLY A 30 8.57 9.68 -23.29
N LEU A 31 9.06 9.87 -22.07
CA LEU A 31 10.47 9.61 -21.73
C LEU A 31 10.81 8.13 -21.94
N SER A 32 11.96 7.86 -22.54
CA SER A 32 12.56 6.53 -22.53
C SER A 32 12.99 6.13 -21.09
N PRO A 33 13.20 4.84 -20.80
CA PRO A 33 13.69 4.41 -19.50
C PRO A 33 15.00 5.08 -19.07
N ASP A 34 15.93 5.29 -20.00
CA ASP A 34 17.22 5.92 -19.70
C ASP A 34 17.07 7.43 -19.41
N GLU A 35 16.20 8.14 -20.16
CA GLU A 35 15.90 9.54 -19.90
C GLU A 35 15.20 9.72 -18.55
N LEU A 36 14.24 8.86 -18.23
CA LEU A 36 13.57 8.89 -16.92
C LEU A 36 14.58 8.63 -15.78
N LYS A 37 15.43 7.63 -15.93
CA LYS A 37 16.47 7.28 -14.96
C LYS A 37 17.46 8.44 -14.71
N ALA A 38 17.75 9.23 -15.73
CA ALA A 38 18.69 10.35 -15.62
C ALA A 38 18.16 11.53 -14.80
N ILE A 39 16.82 11.69 -14.69
CA ILE A 39 16.22 12.87 -14.06
C ILE A 39 15.41 12.56 -12.79
N ILE A 40 15.06 11.28 -12.54
CA ILE A 40 14.10 10.92 -11.49
C ILE A 40 14.57 11.27 -10.08
N ALA A 41 15.88 11.37 -9.86
CA ALA A 41 16.45 11.75 -8.58
C ALA A 41 16.06 13.17 -8.11
N ASP A 42 15.63 14.04 -9.02
CA ASP A 42 15.25 15.43 -8.73
C ASP A 42 13.78 15.56 -8.23
N TYR A 43 13.02 14.46 -8.18
CA TYR A 43 11.59 14.49 -7.90
C TYR A 43 11.22 13.74 -6.61
N ASP A 44 10.26 14.31 -5.87
CA ASP A 44 9.62 13.69 -4.71
C ASP A 44 8.47 12.76 -5.09
N GLY A 45 7.82 13.01 -6.24
CA GLY A 45 6.68 12.24 -6.74
C GLY A 45 6.76 11.96 -8.24
N LEU A 46 6.24 10.79 -8.64
CA LEU A 46 6.14 10.37 -10.04
C LEU A 46 4.70 9.96 -10.35
N ALA A 47 4.01 10.74 -11.20
CA ALA A 47 2.66 10.45 -11.67
C ALA A 47 2.71 9.80 -13.07
N ILE A 48 2.13 8.59 -13.18
CA ILE A 48 2.16 7.76 -14.38
C ILE A 48 0.79 7.22 -14.78
N ARG A 49 0.71 6.66 -15.97
CA ARG A 49 -0.35 5.76 -16.45
C ARG A 49 0.22 4.39 -16.82
N SER A 50 -0.04 3.95 -18.04
CA SER A 50 0.36 2.62 -18.52
C SER A 50 1.63 2.62 -19.37
N ALA A 51 2.07 3.76 -19.91
CA ALA A 51 3.23 3.81 -20.82
C ALA A 51 4.55 3.77 -20.05
N THR A 52 4.67 4.49 -18.95
CA THR A 52 5.87 4.49 -18.10
C THR A 52 5.94 3.21 -17.28
N LYS A 53 7.08 2.51 -17.33
CA LYS A 53 7.39 1.35 -16.48
C LYS A 53 8.33 1.77 -15.36
N VAL A 54 7.90 1.60 -14.10
CA VAL A 54 8.69 1.89 -12.90
C VAL A 54 9.35 0.60 -12.42
N THR A 55 10.52 0.33 -12.95
CA THR A 55 11.30 -0.87 -12.64
C THR A 55 12.20 -0.66 -11.42
N ALA A 56 12.78 -1.75 -10.88
CA ALA A 56 13.77 -1.67 -9.82
C ALA A 56 14.95 -0.72 -10.16
N ASP A 57 15.38 -0.69 -11.43
CA ASP A 57 16.47 0.19 -11.89
C ASP A 57 16.11 1.67 -11.79
N ILE A 58 14.88 2.04 -12.18
CA ILE A 58 14.36 3.41 -12.04
C ILE A 58 14.28 3.77 -10.55
N LEU A 59 13.72 2.89 -9.72
CA LEU A 59 13.58 3.11 -8.28
C LEU A 59 14.92 3.23 -7.56
N ASN A 60 15.94 2.50 -8.01
CA ASN A 60 17.30 2.62 -7.46
C ASN A 60 17.96 3.96 -7.79
N ALA A 61 17.64 4.56 -8.93
CA ALA A 61 18.12 5.89 -9.31
C ALA A 61 17.35 7.03 -8.62
N ALA A 62 16.13 6.75 -8.16
CA ALA A 62 15.19 7.72 -7.60
C ALA A 62 15.45 8.00 -6.11
N THR A 63 16.55 8.67 -5.78
CA THR A 63 17.01 8.86 -4.39
C THR A 63 16.09 9.72 -3.53
N ASN A 64 15.36 10.66 -4.12
CA ASN A 64 14.44 11.56 -3.41
C ASN A 64 12.97 11.16 -3.52
N LEU A 65 12.65 10.13 -4.32
CA LEU A 65 11.27 9.75 -4.62
C LEU A 65 10.59 9.18 -3.37
N LYS A 66 9.42 9.72 -3.04
CA LYS A 66 8.58 9.33 -1.89
C LYS A 66 7.31 8.59 -2.32
N VAL A 67 6.77 8.94 -3.50
CA VAL A 67 5.51 8.39 -3.98
C VAL A 67 5.48 8.21 -5.51
N VAL A 68 4.92 7.06 -5.93
CA VAL A 68 4.50 6.80 -7.31
C VAL A 68 2.98 6.75 -7.34
N GLY A 69 2.36 7.63 -8.09
CA GLY A 69 0.91 7.62 -8.33
C GLY A 69 0.59 7.08 -9.72
N ARG A 70 -0.15 5.97 -9.79
CA ARG A 70 -0.61 5.41 -11.07
C ARG A 70 -2.06 5.77 -11.30
N ALA A 71 -2.33 6.58 -12.34
CA ALA A 71 -3.68 6.95 -12.78
C ALA A 71 -4.38 5.76 -13.44
N GLY A 72 -5.10 4.96 -12.65
CA GLY A 72 -5.85 3.77 -13.02
C GLY A 72 -5.76 2.65 -11.96
N ILE A 73 -6.50 1.56 -12.16
CA ILE A 73 -6.62 0.46 -11.18
C ILE A 73 -5.38 -0.45 -11.17
N GLY A 74 -4.98 -0.94 -12.33
CA GLY A 74 -3.86 -1.89 -12.43
C GLY A 74 -2.52 -1.20 -12.24
N VAL A 75 -1.55 -1.91 -11.67
CA VAL A 75 -0.20 -1.40 -11.39
C VAL A 75 0.89 -2.35 -11.90
N ASP A 76 0.56 -3.13 -12.91
CA ASP A 76 1.45 -4.14 -13.49
C ASP A 76 2.75 -3.53 -14.07
N ASN A 77 2.75 -2.23 -14.32
CA ASN A 77 3.90 -1.46 -14.79
C ASN A 77 4.76 -0.86 -13.65
N VAL A 78 4.47 -1.19 -12.38
CA VAL A 78 5.24 -0.73 -11.21
C VAL A 78 5.76 -1.94 -10.43
N ASP A 79 7.07 -1.99 -10.19
CA ASP A 79 7.68 -2.98 -9.29
C ASP A 79 7.41 -2.56 -7.82
N ILE A 80 6.28 -3.05 -7.27
CA ILE A 80 5.84 -2.73 -5.91
C ILE A 80 6.85 -3.25 -4.88
N ALA A 81 7.45 -4.42 -5.09
CA ALA A 81 8.41 -4.99 -4.15
C ALA A 81 9.68 -4.12 -4.06
N ALA A 82 10.20 -3.68 -5.22
CA ALA A 82 11.33 -2.76 -5.25
C ALA A 82 10.97 -1.38 -4.67
N ALA A 83 9.77 -0.85 -4.96
CA ALA A 83 9.29 0.40 -4.38
C ALA A 83 9.22 0.31 -2.84
N THR A 84 8.64 -0.78 -2.31
CA THR A 84 8.57 -1.05 -0.87
C THR A 84 9.96 -1.10 -0.26
N LYS A 85 10.88 -1.85 -0.85
CA LYS A 85 12.28 -1.95 -0.38
C LYS A 85 12.96 -0.57 -0.31
N ARG A 86 12.66 0.31 -1.26
CA ARG A 86 13.17 1.70 -1.31
C ARG A 86 12.39 2.68 -0.42
N GLY A 87 11.29 2.22 0.20
CA GLY A 87 10.43 3.06 1.01
C GLY A 87 9.59 4.06 0.21
N VAL A 88 9.31 3.74 -1.05
CA VAL A 88 8.48 4.56 -1.94
C VAL A 88 7.05 4.05 -1.89
N ILE A 89 6.09 4.94 -1.61
CA ILE A 89 4.66 4.60 -1.62
C ILE A 89 4.18 4.42 -3.06
N VAL A 90 3.38 3.39 -3.30
CA VAL A 90 2.69 3.19 -4.58
C VAL A 90 1.20 3.36 -4.39
N MET A 91 0.61 4.36 -5.04
CA MET A 91 -0.81 4.66 -5.02
C MET A 91 -1.46 4.38 -6.38
N ASN A 92 -2.70 3.91 -6.37
CA ASN A 92 -3.51 3.78 -7.58
C ASN A 92 -4.85 4.52 -7.44
N THR A 93 -5.71 4.44 -8.48
CA THR A 93 -7.05 5.05 -8.47
C THR A 93 -8.11 3.98 -8.71
N PRO A 94 -8.52 3.21 -7.67
CA PRO A 94 -9.30 1.99 -7.82
C PRO A 94 -10.76 2.19 -8.27
N TYR A 95 -11.25 3.42 -8.22
CA TYR A 95 -12.65 3.73 -8.56
C TYR A 95 -12.79 4.56 -9.84
N GLY A 96 -11.72 5.16 -10.34
CA GLY A 96 -11.78 6.16 -11.41
C GLY A 96 -12.26 5.64 -12.77
N ASN A 97 -11.96 4.38 -13.11
CA ASN A 97 -12.33 3.75 -14.38
C ASN A 97 -13.18 2.48 -14.23
N ALA A 98 -13.70 2.18 -13.04
CA ALA A 98 -14.46 0.95 -12.82
C ALA A 98 -15.75 0.88 -13.66
N VAL A 99 -16.49 2.00 -13.75
CA VAL A 99 -17.71 2.10 -14.57
C VAL A 99 -17.38 1.88 -16.04
N THR A 100 -16.37 2.57 -16.55
CA THR A 100 -15.94 2.49 -17.97
C THR A 100 -15.55 1.08 -18.37
N THR A 101 -14.76 0.39 -17.54
CA THR A 101 -14.37 -1.01 -17.81
C THR A 101 -15.57 -1.96 -17.76
N ALA A 102 -16.49 -1.75 -16.82
CA ALA A 102 -17.70 -2.54 -16.73
C ALA A 102 -18.61 -2.36 -17.97
N GLU A 103 -18.78 -1.12 -18.43
CA GLU A 103 -19.56 -0.81 -19.64
C GLU A 103 -18.90 -1.36 -20.90
N HIS A 104 -17.58 -1.35 -20.96
CA HIS A 104 -16.83 -1.96 -22.07
C HIS A 104 -17.04 -3.48 -22.11
N ALA A 105 -16.97 -4.16 -20.97
CA ALA A 105 -17.23 -5.60 -20.88
C ALA A 105 -18.65 -5.97 -21.32
N ILE A 106 -19.66 -5.20 -20.89
CA ILE A 106 -21.06 -5.38 -21.34
C ILE A 106 -21.19 -5.11 -22.85
N THR A 107 -20.52 -4.07 -23.35
CA THR A 107 -20.52 -3.75 -24.80
C THR A 107 -19.93 -4.88 -25.62
N LEU A 108 -18.81 -5.44 -25.20
CA LEU A 108 -18.18 -6.59 -25.87
C LEU A 108 -19.08 -7.83 -25.78
N MET A 109 -19.71 -8.10 -24.63
CA MET A 109 -20.66 -9.20 -24.47
C MET A 109 -21.84 -9.09 -25.44
N LEU A 110 -22.44 -7.91 -25.55
CA LEU A 110 -23.55 -7.65 -26.48
C LEU A 110 -23.12 -7.73 -27.95
N SER A 111 -21.95 -7.18 -28.27
CA SER A 111 -21.37 -7.23 -29.60
C SER A 111 -21.09 -8.68 -30.03
N LEU A 112 -20.56 -9.49 -29.12
CA LEU A 112 -20.31 -10.92 -29.33
C LEU A 112 -21.60 -11.70 -29.50
N ALA A 113 -22.64 -11.43 -28.67
CA ALA A 113 -23.95 -12.09 -28.77
C ALA A 113 -24.65 -11.82 -30.10
N ARG A 114 -24.41 -10.66 -30.70
CA ARG A 114 -25.07 -10.20 -31.93
C ARG A 114 -24.15 -10.13 -33.16
N GLN A 115 -22.87 -10.53 -33.03
CA GLN A 115 -21.86 -10.54 -34.11
C GLN A 115 -21.73 -9.16 -34.80
N ILE A 116 -21.76 -8.07 -34.00
CA ILE A 116 -21.86 -6.70 -34.53
C ILE A 116 -20.66 -6.30 -35.41
N PRO A 117 -19.38 -6.57 -35.04
CA PRO A 117 -18.24 -6.16 -35.88
C PRO A 117 -18.32 -6.77 -37.29
N ASP A 118 -18.52 -8.08 -37.38
CA ASP A 118 -18.56 -8.79 -38.66
C ASP A 118 -19.75 -8.37 -39.52
N ALA A 119 -20.92 -8.21 -38.90
CA ALA A 119 -22.12 -7.73 -39.59
C ALA A 119 -21.92 -6.32 -40.15
N ASN A 120 -21.27 -5.43 -39.39
CA ASN A 120 -20.93 -4.09 -39.83
C ASN A 120 -19.93 -4.12 -41.01
N GLU A 121 -18.87 -4.91 -40.91
CA GLU A 121 -17.87 -5.06 -41.98
C GLU A 121 -18.51 -5.60 -43.27
N SER A 122 -19.26 -6.69 -43.19
CA SER A 122 -20.01 -7.29 -44.31
C SER A 122 -20.93 -6.25 -44.99
N THR A 123 -21.69 -5.52 -44.22
CA THR A 123 -22.65 -4.54 -44.74
C THR A 123 -21.92 -3.37 -45.42
N LYS A 124 -20.86 -2.84 -44.81
CA LYS A 124 -20.04 -1.78 -45.41
C LYS A 124 -19.29 -2.23 -46.68
N ALA A 125 -19.00 -3.53 -46.79
CA ALA A 125 -18.46 -4.13 -48.02
C ALA A 125 -19.53 -4.38 -49.09
N GLY A 126 -20.75 -3.88 -48.91
CA GLY A 126 -21.84 -4.02 -49.88
C GLY A 126 -22.52 -5.39 -49.87
N LYS A 127 -22.25 -6.24 -48.87
CA LYS A 127 -22.88 -7.58 -48.73
C LYS A 127 -24.08 -7.53 -47.80
N TRP A 128 -25.23 -8.04 -48.26
CA TRP A 128 -26.47 -8.09 -47.48
C TRP A 128 -26.74 -9.51 -47.01
N GLU A 129 -25.96 -9.99 -45.99
CA GLU A 129 -25.93 -11.41 -45.57
C GLU A 129 -26.75 -11.64 -44.30
N LYS A 130 -28.04 -11.25 -44.28
CA LYS A 130 -28.89 -11.28 -43.10
C LYS A 130 -28.91 -12.62 -42.35
N SER A 131 -28.96 -13.73 -43.04
CA SER A 131 -29.03 -15.09 -42.45
C SER A 131 -27.67 -15.60 -41.90
N ARG A 132 -26.56 -14.96 -42.26
CA ARG A 132 -25.21 -15.30 -41.72
C ARG A 132 -25.09 -14.90 -40.26
N PHE A 133 -25.73 -13.80 -39.87
CA PHE A 133 -25.55 -13.18 -38.55
C PHE A 133 -26.71 -13.51 -37.60
N MET A 134 -26.89 -14.83 -37.32
CA MET A 134 -27.88 -15.30 -36.36
C MET A 134 -27.34 -15.14 -34.94
N GLY A 135 -27.78 -14.09 -34.25
CA GLY A 135 -27.35 -13.79 -32.88
C GLY A 135 -28.06 -14.60 -31.79
N THR A 136 -27.70 -14.36 -30.56
CA THR A 136 -28.29 -14.96 -29.36
C THR A 136 -28.89 -13.86 -28.49
N GLU A 137 -30.12 -14.06 -28.00
CA GLU A 137 -30.71 -13.21 -26.97
C GLU A 137 -30.05 -13.48 -25.62
N ILE A 138 -29.82 -12.42 -24.86
CA ILE A 138 -29.19 -12.52 -23.52
C ILE A 138 -30.21 -12.60 -22.39
N THR A 139 -31.47 -12.20 -22.65
CA THR A 139 -32.57 -12.26 -21.68
C THR A 139 -32.74 -13.70 -21.15
N GLY A 140 -32.76 -13.85 -19.82
CA GLY A 140 -32.88 -15.13 -19.15
C GLY A 140 -31.63 -16.02 -19.20
N LYS A 141 -30.56 -15.62 -19.90
CA LYS A 141 -29.27 -16.32 -19.91
C LYS A 141 -28.53 -16.09 -18.60
N THR A 142 -27.61 -16.99 -18.28
CA THR A 142 -26.81 -16.95 -17.09
C THR A 142 -25.44 -16.33 -17.40
N LEU A 143 -25.10 -15.23 -16.70
CA LEU A 143 -23.78 -14.64 -16.72
C LEU A 143 -22.97 -15.13 -15.52
N GLY A 144 -21.85 -15.78 -15.76
CA GLY A 144 -20.84 -16.14 -14.75
C GLY A 144 -19.82 -15.01 -14.59
N LEU A 145 -19.72 -14.48 -13.39
CA LEU A 145 -18.71 -13.48 -13.01
C LEU A 145 -17.55 -14.16 -12.30
N ILE A 146 -16.34 -14.04 -12.81
CA ILE A 146 -15.12 -14.44 -12.11
C ILE A 146 -14.46 -13.16 -11.59
N GLY A 147 -14.62 -12.92 -10.28
CA GLY A 147 -14.28 -11.66 -9.61
C GLY A 147 -15.50 -10.74 -9.44
N CYS A 148 -15.88 -10.50 -8.18
CA CYS A 148 -17.04 -9.69 -7.80
C CYS A 148 -16.63 -8.42 -7.03
N GLY A 149 -15.45 -7.87 -7.37
CA GLY A 149 -14.95 -6.59 -6.86
C GLY A 149 -15.63 -5.37 -7.51
N ASN A 150 -14.97 -4.22 -7.51
CA ASN A 150 -15.53 -2.94 -7.97
C ASN A 150 -16.12 -3.00 -9.39
N ILE A 151 -15.40 -3.63 -10.34
CA ILE A 151 -15.89 -3.76 -11.73
C ILE A 151 -16.97 -4.83 -11.83
N GLY A 152 -16.74 -6.03 -11.26
CA GLY A 152 -17.66 -7.15 -11.35
C GLY A 152 -19.04 -6.83 -10.78
N THR A 153 -19.13 -6.05 -9.69
CA THR A 153 -20.42 -5.63 -9.12
C THR A 153 -21.20 -4.70 -10.03
N ILE A 154 -20.53 -3.79 -10.74
CA ILE A 154 -21.16 -2.91 -11.73
C ILE A 154 -21.64 -3.73 -12.94
N VAL A 155 -20.84 -4.70 -13.40
CA VAL A 155 -21.24 -5.63 -14.48
C VAL A 155 -22.47 -6.43 -14.06
N ALA A 156 -22.51 -6.93 -12.81
CA ALA A 156 -23.68 -7.65 -12.28
C ALA A 156 -24.94 -6.79 -12.33
N GLU A 157 -24.88 -5.56 -11.85
CA GLU A 157 -26.00 -4.61 -11.88
C GLU A 157 -26.50 -4.37 -13.32
N ARG A 158 -25.59 -4.11 -14.26
CA ARG A 158 -25.94 -3.88 -15.68
C ARG A 158 -26.55 -5.14 -16.32
N ALA A 159 -25.98 -6.31 -16.07
CA ALA A 159 -26.50 -7.59 -16.59
C ALA A 159 -27.89 -7.93 -16.04
N GLN A 160 -28.14 -7.67 -14.76
CA GLN A 160 -29.47 -7.80 -14.16
C GLN A 160 -30.49 -6.83 -14.80
N GLY A 161 -30.08 -5.59 -15.08
CA GLY A 161 -30.87 -4.62 -15.85
C GLY A 161 -31.25 -5.16 -17.24
N LEU A 162 -30.38 -5.92 -17.87
CA LEU A 162 -30.62 -6.63 -19.14
C LEU A 162 -31.36 -7.97 -18.97
N LYS A 163 -31.88 -8.26 -17.76
CA LYS A 163 -32.65 -9.47 -17.42
C LYS A 163 -31.84 -10.77 -17.52
N MET A 164 -30.55 -10.74 -17.33
CA MET A 164 -29.72 -11.93 -17.14
C MET A 164 -29.79 -12.44 -15.69
N ARG A 165 -29.55 -13.73 -15.49
CA ARG A 165 -29.24 -14.29 -14.17
C ARG A 165 -27.75 -14.16 -13.93
N VAL A 166 -27.37 -13.70 -12.75
CA VAL A 166 -25.95 -13.48 -12.41
C VAL A 166 -25.51 -14.47 -11.34
N ILE A 167 -24.52 -15.27 -11.66
CA ILE A 167 -23.81 -16.16 -10.74
C ILE A 167 -22.36 -15.68 -10.60
N GLY A 168 -21.73 -15.83 -9.43
CA GLY A 168 -20.40 -15.26 -9.19
C GLY A 168 -19.49 -16.17 -8.41
N TYR A 169 -18.23 -16.21 -8.82
CA TYR A 169 -17.12 -16.80 -8.08
C TYR A 169 -16.15 -15.69 -7.64
N ASP A 170 -15.97 -15.55 -6.34
CA ASP A 170 -14.97 -14.68 -5.72
C ASP A 170 -14.72 -15.19 -4.30
N PRO A 171 -13.47 -15.56 -3.95
CA PRO A 171 -13.12 -16.03 -2.60
C PRO A 171 -13.44 -15.03 -1.48
N TYR A 172 -13.46 -13.74 -1.81
CA TYR A 172 -13.65 -12.65 -0.83
C TYR A 172 -15.10 -12.13 -0.77
N LEU A 173 -16.00 -12.60 -1.63
CA LEU A 173 -17.40 -12.21 -1.60
C LEU A 173 -18.11 -12.91 -0.44
N SER A 174 -18.63 -12.15 0.54
CA SER A 174 -19.44 -12.74 1.60
C SER A 174 -20.85 -13.12 1.09
N PRO A 175 -21.52 -14.13 1.71
CA PRO A 175 -22.88 -14.51 1.34
C PRO A 175 -23.89 -13.35 1.46
N GLU A 176 -23.72 -12.49 2.47
CA GLU A 176 -24.56 -11.31 2.70
C GLU A 176 -24.41 -10.30 1.57
N ASN A 177 -23.17 -10.01 1.16
CA ASN A 177 -22.89 -9.11 0.06
C ASN A 177 -23.38 -9.69 -1.29
N ALA A 178 -23.22 -10.99 -1.52
CA ALA A 178 -23.75 -11.65 -2.71
C ALA A 178 -25.26 -11.47 -2.81
N THR A 179 -25.99 -11.73 -1.72
CA THR A 179 -27.44 -11.54 -1.64
C THR A 179 -27.84 -10.09 -1.92
N ARG A 180 -27.14 -9.12 -1.29
CA ARG A 180 -27.41 -7.68 -1.48
C ARG A 180 -27.20 -7.24 -2.93
N LEU A 181 -26.24 -7.84 -3.63
CA LEU A 181 -25.89 -7.54 -5.01
C LEU A 181 -26.73 -8.36 -6.02
N GLY A 182 -27.62 -9.27 -5.55
CA GLY A 182 -28.38 -10.15 -6.41
C GLY A 182 -27.53 -11.15 -7.20
N ILE A 183 -26.35 -11.53 -6.65
CA ILE A 183 -25.43 -12.51 -7.23
C ILE A 183 -25.59 -13.83 -6.48
N GLU A 184 -25.84 -14.92 -7.19
CA GLU A 184 -25.75 -16.26 -6.62
C GLU A 184 -24.27 -16.65 -6.52
N LYS A 185 -23.71 -16.71 -5.29
CA LYS A 185 -22.31 -17.10 -5.06
C LYS A 185 -22.14 -18.60 -5.25
N LEU A 186 -21.17 -19.01 -6.07
CA LEU A 186 -20.85 -20.40 -6.40
C LEU A 186 -19.34 -20.66 -6.34
N GLU A 187 -18.98 -21.95 -6.26
CA GLU A 187 -17.63 -22.38 -6.55
C GLU A 187 -17.35 -22.34 -8.07
N LEU A 188 -16.07 -22.23 -8.44
CA LEU A 188 -15.67 -22.01 -9.84
C LEU A 188 -16.22 -23.08 -10.79
N ASP A 189 -16.09 -24.36 -10.44
CA ASP A 189 -16.53 -25.47 -11.29
C ASP A 189 -18.06 -25.46 -11.55
N GLU A 190 -18.83 -25.08 -10.55
CA GLU A 190 -20.27 -24.96 -10.67
C GLU A 190 -20.66 -23.76 -11.54
N LEU A 191 -19.95 -22.63 -11.39
CA LEU A 191 -20.13 -21.47 -12.26
C LEU A 191 -19.86 -21.82 -13.71
N LEU A 192 -18.74 -22.48 -14.00
CA LEU A 192 -18.35 -22.90 -15.34
C LEU A 192 -19.43 -23.79 -15.99
N ALA A 193 -19.96 -24.76 -15.23
CA ALA A 193 -20.99 -25.69 -15.73
C ALA A 193 -22.34 -25.02 -16.00
N ARG A 194 -22.65 -23.87 -15.39
CA ARG A 194 -23.96 -23.23 -15.44
C ARG A 194 -24.02 -21.98 -16.31
N ALA A 195 -22.89 -21.31 -16.57
CA ALA A 195 -22.83 -20.06 -17.29
C ALA A 195 -23.08 -20.23 -18.81
N ASP A 196 -23.86 -19.34 -19.40
CA ASP A 196 -24.00 -19.17 -20.85
C ASP A 196 -22.99 -18.13 -21.38
N PHE A 197 -22.66 -17.15 -20.56
CA PHE A 197 -21.60 -16.18 -20.76
C PHE A 197 -20.72 -16.15 -19.52
N ILE A 198 -19.42 -15.98 -19.69
CA ILE A 198 -18.45 -15.81 -18.61
C ILE A 198 -17.68 -14.51 -18.83
N THR A 199 -17.52 -13.69 -17.81
CA THR A 199 -16.70 -12.49 -17.85
C THR A 199 -15.77 -12.42 -16.63
N LEU A 200 -14.53 -11.98 -16.87
CA LEU A 200 -13.48 -11.97 -15.88
C LEU A 200 -13.21 -10.54 -15.38
N HIS A 201 -13.15 -10.38 -14.06
CA HIS A 201 -12.90 -9.11 -13.36
C HIS A 201 -12.00 -9.30 -12.14
N THR A 202 -10.98 -10.14 -12.26
CA THR A 202 -10.01 -10.47 -11.21
C THR A 202 -8.61 -10.01 -11.61
N PRO A 203 -7.71 -9.69 -10.65
CA PRO A 203 -6.31 -9.42 -10.96
C PRO A 203 -5.60 -10.69 -11.43
N LEU A 204 -4.49 -10.52 -12.16
CA LEU A 204 -3.58 -11.61 -12.47
C LEU A 204 -2.66 -11.87 -11.28
N THR A 205 -2.74 -13.07 -10.73
CA THR A 205 -1.90 -13.58 -9.64
C THR A 205 -1.54 -15.03 -9.96
N ASP A 206 -0.66 -15.64 -9.18
CA ASP A 206 -0.35 -17.07 -9.35
C ASP A 206 -1.59 -17.97 -9.23
N ALA A 207 -2.55 -17.60 -8.37
CA ALA A 207 -3.80 -18.33 -8.17
C ALA A 207 -4.83 -18.12 -9.30
N THR A 208 -4.75 -17.01 -10.04
CA THR A 208 -5.70 -16.67 -11.11
C THR A 208 -5.11 -16.84 -12.50
N ARG A 209 -3.82 -17.07 -12.62
CA ARG A 209 -3.18 -17.36 -13.91
C ARG A 209 -3.82 -18.59 -14.55
N ASN A 210 -4.25 -18.44 -15.81
CA ASN A 210 -4.96 -19.48 -16.56
C ASN A 210 -6.18 -20.06 -15.81
N ILE A 211 -6.89 -19.22 -15.03
CA ILE A 211 -8.12 -19.65 -14.34
C ILE A 211 -9.15 -20.20 -15.35
N ILE A 212 -9.10 -19.73 -16.60
CA ILE A 212 -9.78 -20.34 -17.76
C ILE A 212 -8.72 -21.13 -18.55
N SER A 213 -8.36 -22.30 -18.02
CA SER A 213 -7.48 -23.29 -18.65
C SER A 213 -8.25 -24.22 -19.58
N ALA A 214 -7.53 -25.15 -20.23
CA ALA A 214 -8.17 -26.23 -21.02
C ALA A 214 -9.15 -27.06 -20.16
N ASP A 215 -8.79 -27.39 -18.92
CA ASP A 215 -9.64 -28.14 -18.01
C ASP A 215 -10.88 -27.33 -17.60
N ALA A 216 -10.72 -26.02 -17.35
CA ALA A 216 -11.84 -25.13 -17.05
C ALA A 216 -12.80 -25.04 -18.26
N LEU A 217 -12.27 -24.89 -19.47
CA LEU A 217 -13.08 -24.86 -20.69
C LEU A 217 -13.86 -26.16 -20.89
N ASN A 218 -13.28 -27.31 -20.61
CA ASN A 218 -13.97 -28.61 -20.70
C ASN A 218 -15.16 -28.74 -19.74
N LYS A 219 -15.17 -27.99 -18.63
CA LYS A 219 -16.27 -27.94 -17.66
C LYS A 219 -17.38 -26.99 -18.05
N THR A 220 -17.18 -26.11 -19.03
CA THR A 220 -18.16 -25.14 -19.46
C THR A 220 -19.27 -25.78 -20.32
N LYS A 221 -20.40 -25.09 -20.41
CA LYS A 221 -21.43 -25.46 -21.38
C LYS A 221 -20.91 -25.38 -22.81
N LYS A 222 -21.27 -26.34 -23.65
CA LYS A 222 -21.07 -26.19 -25.08
C LYS A 222 -21.82 -24.96 -25.59
N GLY A 223 -21.16 -24.11 -26.34
CA GLY A 223 -21.71 -22.86 -26.85
C GLY A 223 -21.55 -21.66 -25.88
N VAL A 224 -20.76 -21.81 -24.80
CA VAL A 224 -20.42 -20.71 -23.91
C VAL A 224 -19.72 -19.57 -24.66
N ARG A 225 -19.88 -18.34 -24.18
CA ARG A 225 -19.16 -17.16 -24.67
C ARG A 225 -18.33 -16.56 -23.54
N ILE A 226 -17.10 -16.13 -23.85
CA ILE A 226 -16.13 -15.66 -22.85
C ILE A 226 -15.69 -14.24 -23.18
N VAL A 227 -15.69 -13.38 -22.17
CA VAL A 227 -15.26 -11.99 -22.25
C VAL A 227 -14.13 -11.75 -21.26
N ASN A 228 -13.00 -11.22 -21.73
CA ASN A 228 -11.88 -10.83 -20.87
C ASN A 228 -11.49 -9.36 -21.13
N CYS A 229 -11.90 -8.48 -20.19
CA CYS A 229 -11.51 -7.08 -20.11
C CYS A 229 -10.71 -6.80 -18.82
N ALA A 230 -10.14 -7.85 -18.20
CA ALA A 230 -9.42 -7.72 -16.94
C ALA A 230 -7.91 -7.71 -17.14
N ARG A 231 -7.30 -8.89 -17.38
CA ARG A 231 -5.85 -9.04 -17.60
C ARG A 231 -5.56 -10.15 -18.61
N GLY A 232 -4.54 -9.97 -19.42
CA GLY A 232 -3.91 -11.06 -20.15
C GLY A 232 -3.37 -12.13 -19.19
N GLY A 233 -3.31 -13.38 -19.62
CA GLY A 233 -2.88 -14.51 -18.81
C GLY A 233 -3.92 -15.06 -17.82
N LEU A 234 -5.12 -14.49 -17.73
CA LEU A 234 -6.24 -15.10 -17.02
C LEU A 234 -6.88 -16.24 -17.82
N VAL A 235 -6.81 -16.15 -19.12
CA VAL A 235 -7.30 -17.17 -20.06
C VAL A 235 -6.08 -17.76 -20.78
N ASP A 236 -5.99 -19.08 -20.82
CA ASP A 236 -5.02 -19.76 -21.68
C ASP A 236 -5.44 -19.57 -23.15
N GLU A 237 -4.72 -18.71 -23.87
CA GLU A 237 -5.04 -18.33 -25.26
C GLU A 237 -4.94 -19.51 -26.23
N LEU A 238 -4.02 -20.44 -25.99
CA LEU A 238 -3.90 -21.65 -26.82
C LEU A 238 -5.07 -22.61 -26.60
N ALA A 239 -5.47 -22.82 -25.33
CA ALA A 239 -6.62 -23.63 -24.99
C ALA A 239 -7.92 -23.00 -25.52
N MET A 240 -8.04 -21.67 -25.45
CA MET A 240 -9.17 -20.92 -26.02
C MET A 240 -9.26 -21.10 -27.54
N ALA A 241 -8.13 -20.97 -28.26
CA ALA A 241 -8.09 -21.19 -29.71
C ALA A 241 -8.54 -22.61 -30.07
N ALA A 242 -8.12 -23.63 -29.31
CA ALA A 242 -8.55 -25.01 -29.52
C ALA A 242 -10.07 -25.19 -29.25
N ALA A 243 -10.61 -24.56 -28.22
CA ALA A 243 -12.03 -24.61 -27.87
C ALA A 243 -12.93 -23.87 -28.89
N LEU A 244 -12.45 -22.74 -29.44
CA LEU A 244 -13.10 -22.03 -30.54
C LEU A 244 -13.11 -22.89 -31.81
N LYS A 245 -11.97 -23.49 -32.17
CA LYS A 245 -11.84 -24.36 -33.36
C LYS A 245 -12.73 -25.58 -33.28
N SER A 246 -12.91 -26.18 -32.10
CA SER A 246 -13.80 -27.33 -31.90
C SER A 246 -15.27 -26.95 -31.88
N GLY A 247 -15.63 -25.66 -31.78
CA GLY A 247 -16.99 -25.17 -31.61
C GLY A 247 -17.55 -25.44 -30.21
N HIS A 248 -16.72 -25.77 -29.22
CA HIS A 248 -17.14 -25.87 -27.82
C HIS A 248 -17.44 -24.46 -27.27
N VAL A 249 -16.56 -23.48 -27.51
CA VAL A 249 -16.78 -22.06 -27.26
C VAL A 249 -17.41 -21.43 -28.49
N ALA A 250 -18.57 -20.80 -28.36
CA ALA A 250 -19.30 -20.19 -29.49
C ALA A 250 -18.70 -18.86 -29.92
N GLY A 251 -17.91 -18.21 -29.06
CA GLY A 251 -17.18 -17.00 -29.38
C GLY A 251 -16.51 -16.40 -28.14
N ALA A 252 -15.54 -15.51 -28.36
CA ALA A 252 -14.82 -14.86 -27.30
C ALA A 252 -14.58 -13.37 -27.61
N ALA A 253 -14.46 -12.54 -26.57
CA ALA A 253 -14.10 -11.13 -26.71
C ALA A 253 -12.96 -10.79 -25.75
N PHE A 254 -11.88 -10.24 -26.28
CA PHE A 254 -10.66 -9.94 -25.57
C PHE A 254 -10.29 -8.47 -25.76
N ASP A 255 -10.17 -7.76 -24.65
CA ASP A 255 -9.62 -6.41 -24.60
C ASP A 255 -8.15 -6.40 -24.13
N VAL A 256 -7.69 -7.54 -23.59
CA VAL A 256 -6.36 -7.74 -22.99
C VAL A 256 -5.76 -9.05 -23.41
N PHE A 257 -4.43 -9.10 -23.54
CA PHE A 257 -3.69 -10.25 -24.06
C PHE A 257 -2.46 -10.56 -23.19
N GLU A 258 -1.96 -11.79 -23.24
CA GLU A 258 -0.79 -12.21 -22.46
C GLU A 258 0.45 -11.35 -22.80
N VAL A 259 0.58 -10.99 -24.07
CA VAL A 259 1.63 -10.08 -24.55
C VAL A 259 0.98 -8.84 -25.15
N GLU A 260 1.29 -7.68 -24.60
CA GLU A 260 0.82 -6.37 -25.07
C GLU A 260 2.01 -5.44 -25.41
N PRO A 261 1.97 -4.70 -26.53
CA PRO A 261 0.95 -4.65 -27.59
C PRO A 261 0.81 -5.97 -28.35
N ALA A 262 -0.44 -6.47 -28.47
CA ALA A 262 -0.71 -7.67 -29.25
C ALA A 262 -0.82 -7.33 -30.75
N THR A 263 0.23 -7.61 -31.51
CA THR A 263 0.28 -7.40 -32.98
C THR A 263 0.11 -8.70 -33.75
N ASP A 264 0.39 -9.82 -33.12
CA ASP A 264 0.20 -11.19 -33.60
C ASP A 264 -0.28 -12.05 -32.44
N ASN A 265 -1.47 -12.68 -32.59
CA ASN A 265 -2.05 -13.52 -31.54
C ASN A 265 -2.84 -14.67 -32.15
N VAL A 266 -2.77 -15.84 -31.53
CA VAL A 266 -3.45 -17.07 -31.99
C VAL A 266 -4.96 -16.92 -32.12
N LEU A 267 -5.56 -15.95 -31.43
CA LEU A 267 -7.00 -15.68 -31.43
C LEU A 267 -7.44 -14.81 -32.62
N PHE A 268 -6.56 -14.09 -33.29
CA PHE A 268 -6.93 -13.15 -34.34
C PHE A 268 -7.39 -13.80 -35.65
N GLY A 269 -7.15 -15.10 -35.81
CA GLY A 269 -7.60 -15.86 -36.97
C GLY A 269 -9.04 -16.39 -36.92
N PHE A 270 -9.81 -16.08 -35.86
CA PHE A 270 -11.16 -16.60 -35.69
C PHE A 270 -12.23 -15.52 -35.92
N ASP A 271 -13.19 -15.78 -36.82
CA ASP A 271 -14.33 -14.87 -37.11
C ASP A 271 -15.24 -14.64 -35.90
N ASN A 272 -15.27 -15.58 -34.94
CA ASN A 272 -16.07 -15.49 -33.71
C ASN A 272 -15.30 -14.93 -32.52
N VAL A 273 -14.22 -14.19 -32.77
CA VAL A 273 -13.43 -13.45 -31.77
C VAL A 273 -13.52 -11.96 -32.01
N ILE A 274 -13.83 -11.20 -30.97
CA ILE A 274 -13.71 -9.74 -30.96
C ILE A 274 -12.44 -9.38 -30.18
N ALA A 275 -11.56 -8.57 -30.79
CA ALA A 275 -10.32 -8.09 -30.19
C ALA A 275 -10.32 -6.55 -30.14
N THR A 276 -9.97 -5.98 -29.00
CA THR A 276 -9.81 -4.53 -28.82
C THR A 276 -8.48 -4.22 -28.14
N PRO A 277 -7.82 -3.09 -28.43
CA PRO A 277 -6.46 -2.80 -27.97
C PRO A 277 -6.45 -2.17 -26.57
N HIS A 278 -6.92 -2.90 -25.56
CA HIS A 278 -6.94 -2.51 -24.15
C HIS A 278 -7.68 -1.17 -23.91
N LEU A 279 -8.93 -1.12 -24.30
CA LEU A 279 -9.78 0.06 -24.26
C LEU A 279 -10.62 0.20 -22.99
N GLY A 280 -10.58 -0.77 -22.06
CA GLY A 280 -11.44 -0.82 -20.88
C GLY A 280 -11.47 0.45 -20.02
N ALA A 281 -10.42 1.28 -20.06
CA ALA A 281 -10.34 2.57 -19.37
C ALA A 281 -10.24 3.77 -20.34
N SER A 282 -10.53 3.60 -21.64
CA SER A 282 -10.24 4.59 -22.68
C SER A 282 -11.45 5.46 -23.02
N THR A 283 -12.02 6.15 -22.02
CA THR A 283 -13.00 7.22 -22.19
C THR A 283 -12.46 8.55 -21.62
N THR A 284 -12.99 9.67 -22.12
CA THR A 284 -12.62 11.01 -21.64
C THR A 284 -12.89 11.15 -20.14
N GLU A 285 -14.05 10.69 -19.69
CA GLU A 285 -14.48 10.76 -18.29
C GLU A 285 -13.58 9.94 -17.36
N ALA A 286 -13.23 8.71 -17.76
CA ALA A 286 -12.33 7.87 -16.97
C ALA A 286 -10.92 8.48 -16.89
N GLN A 287 -10.39 8.93 -18.03
CA GLN A 287 -9.06 9.54 -18.09
C GLN A 287 -8.96 10.82 -17.24
N GLU A 288 -10.00 11.65 -17.25
CA GLU A 288 -10.07 12.82 -16.39
C GLU A 288 -10.15 12.41 -14.90
N LYS A 289 -11.09 11.56 -14.53
CA LYS A 289 -11.28 11.10 -13.13
C LYS A 289 -10.02 10.50 -12.52
N VAL A 290 -9.35 9.59 -13.22
CA VAL A 290 -8.13 8.97 -12.68
C VAL A 290 -6.98 9.97 -12.56
N ALA A 291 -6.88 10.95 -13.47
CA ALA A 291 -5.84 11.97 -13.43
C ALA A 291 -6.06 12.95 -12.26
N LEU A 292 -7.30 13.40 -12.03
CA LEU A 292 -7.63 14.23 -10.88
C LEU A 292 -7.38 13.49 -9.57
N GLN A 293 -7.92 12.28 -9.45
CA GLN A 293 -7.79 11.49 -8.23
C GLN A 293 -6.32 11.19 -7.87
N VAL A 294 -5.47 10.83 -8.84
CA VAL A 294 -4.06 10.56 -8.55
C VAL A 294 -3.32 11.82 -8.13
N ALA A 295 -3.63 12.96 -8.75
CA ALA A 295 -2.99 14.23 -8.40
C ALA A 295 -3.38 14.68 -6.97
N GLU A 296 -4.65 14.61 -6.62
CA GLU A 296 -5.13 14.99 -5.28
C GLU A 296 -4.54 14.10 -4.18
N GLN A 297 -4.58 12.78 -4.35
CA GLN A 297 -4.05 11.90 -3.30
C GLN A 297 -2.52 11.96 -3.17
N MET A 298 -1.78 12.20 -4.26
CA MET A 298 -0.33 12.46 -4.19
C MET A 298 -0.03 13.81 -3.52
N ALA A 299 -0.81 14.86 -3.83
CA ALA A 299 -0.66 16.17 -3.21
C ALA A 299 -0.97 16.11 -1.71
N ASP A 300 -2.03 15.44 -1.31
CA ASP A 300 -2.37 15.23 0.11
C ASP A 300 -1.27 14.48 0.87
N TYR A 301 -0.66 13.49 0.24
CA TYR A 301 0.49 12.80 0.85
C TYR A 301 1.70 13.73 0.99
N LEU A 302 2.12 14.38 -0.08
CA LEU A 302 3.33 15.22 -0.08
C LEU A 302 3.21 16.44 0.83
N MET A 303 2.01 16.98 1.01
CA MET A 303 1.78 18.18 1.81
C MET A 303 1.29 17.91 3.23
N LYS A 304 0.50 16.85 3.44
CA LYS A 304 -0.19 16.57 4.71
C LYS A 304 0.16 15.20 5.31
N GLY A 305 0.86 14.33 4.57
CA GLY A 305 1.14 12.96 4.99
C GLY A 305 -0.07 12.01 4.95
N ALA A 306 -1.18 12.42 4.32
CA ALA A 306 -2.34 11.55 4.14
C ALA A 306 -2.08 10.49 3.07
N VAL A 307 -2.35 9.23 3.36
CA VAL A 307 -2.10 8.09 2.46
C VAL A 307 -3.43 7.43 2.10
N THR A 308 -3.86 7.57 0.85
CA THR A 308 -5.08 6.94 0.35
C THR A 308 -4.78 6.04 -0.85
N ASN A 309 -5.46 4.88 -0.91
CA ASN A 309 -5.29 3.91 -2.00
C ASN A 309 -3.83 3.46 -2.21
N ALA A 310 -3.03 3.41 -1.16
CA ALA A 310 -1.68 2.84 -1.22
C ALA A 310 -1.76 1.31 -1.29
N LEU A 311 -0.83 0.72 -2.04
CA LEU A 311 -0.76 -0.73 -2.26
C LEU A 311 0.27 -1.41 -1.36
N ASN A 312 1.20 -0.65 -0.83
CA ASN A 312 2.31 -1.13 -0.01
C ASN A 312 2.42 -0.44 1.35
N MET A 313 1.37 0.23 1.76
CA MET A 313 1.27 0.87 3.07
C MET A 313 -0.19 0.98 3.51
N ALA A 314 -0.43 1.03 4.84
CA ALA A 314 -1.75 1.29 5.40
C ALA A 314 -2.28 2.68 5.00
N SER A 315 -3.56 2.73 4.66
CA SER A 315 -4.22 3.99 4.32
C SER A 315 -4.46 4.85 5.57
N VAL A 316 -4.24 6.14 5.41
CA VAL A 316 -4.53 7.20 6.39
C VAL A 316 -5.28 8.29 5.64
N SER A 317 -6.56 8.47 5.92
CA SER A 317 -7.35 9.51 5.24
C SER A 317 -6.86 10.93 5.60
N ALA A 318 -7.20 11.91 4.77
CA ALA A 318 -6.85 13.30 5.04
C ALA A 318 -7.49 13.84 6.35
N GLU A 319 -8.60 13.24 6.77
CA GLU A 319 -9.28 13.58 8.04
C GLU A 319 -8.57 12.94 9.23
N GLU A 320 -8.05 11.71 9.09
CA GLU A 320 -7.35 10.98 10.15
C GLU A 320 -5.89 11.44 10.31
N ALA A 321 -5.22 11.89 9.24
CA ALA A 321 -3.82 12.26 9.25
C ALA A 321 -3.46 13.29 10.34
N PRO A 322 -4.21 14.38 10.55
CA PRO A 322 -3.94 15.34 11.63
C PRO A 322 -4.05 14.72 13.04
N ILE A 323 -4.95 13.74 13.21
CA ILE A 323 -5.19 13.04 14.48
C ILE A 323 -4.07 12.03 14.73
N LEU A 324 -3.67 11.27 13.72
CA LEU A 324 -2.67 10.20 13.83
C LEU A 324 -1.24 10.74 13.89
N LYS A 325 -0.94 11.88 13.25
CA LYS A 325 0.41 12.44 13.18
C LYS A 325 1.12 12.55 14.55
N PRO A 326 0.50 13.06 15.63
CA PRO A 326 1.15 13.10 16.94
C PRO A 326 1.46 11.70 17.50
N TYR A 327 0.57 10.72 17.28
CA TYR A 327 0.78 9.34 17.73
C TYR A 327 1.86 8.62 16.94
N MET A 328 1.93 8.88 15.63
CA MET A 328 3.00 8.38 14.77
C MET A 328 4.36 8.95 15.20
N ALA A 329 4.40 10.24 15.51
CA ALA A 329 5.59 10.89 16.07
C ALA A 329 6.00 10.26 17.39
N LEU A 330 5.06 10.08 18.33
CA LEU A 330 5.33 9.41 19.61
C LEU A 330 5.85 7.98 19.39
N GLY A 331 5.18 7.18 18.58
CA GLY A 331 5.60 5.82 18.27
C GLY A 331 7.01 5.76 17.69
N GLY A 332 7.32 6.62 16.70
CA GLY A 332 8.64 6.73 16.08
C GLY A 332 9.74 7.09 17.10
N LEU A 333 9.47 8.01 18.01
CA LEU A 333 10.43 8.41 19.06
C LEU A 333 10.65 7.30 20.09
N LEU A 334 9.58 6.60 20.53
CA LEU A 334 9.69 5.45 21.42
C LEU A 334 10.48 4.30 20.76
N GLY A 335 10.19 4.02 19.47
CA GLY A 335 10.96 3.06 18.68
C GLY A 335 12.42 3.45 18.58
N SER A 336 12.71 4.71 18.24
CA SER A 336 14.09 5.23 18.12
C SER A 336 14.86 5.14 19.45
N PHE A 337 14.21 5.42 20.58
CA PHE A 337 14.82 5.22 21.90
C PHE A 337 15.30 3.77 22.06
N LEU A 338 14.40 2.79 21.85
CA LEU A 338 14.74 1.37 21.99
C LEU A 338 15.79 0.92 20.97
N GLY A 339 15.70 1.36 19.73
CA GLY A 339 16.66 1.02 18.67
C GLY A 339 18.07 1.56 18.92
N GLN A 340 18.19 2.72 19.53
CA GLN A 340 19.50 3.28 19.94
C GLN A 340 20.06 2.58 21.17
N VAL A 341 19.20 2.11 22.07
CA VAL A 341 19.62 1.36 23.27
C VAL A 341 19.97 -0.10 22.93
N GLU A 342 19.17 -0.77 22.09
CA GLU A 342 19.34 -2.19 21.73
C GLU A 342 19.27 -2.34 20.21
N ALA A 343 20.41 -2.24 19.53
CA ALA A 343 20.46 -2.29 18.06
C ALA A 343 20.32 -3.70 17.48
N ASP A 344 20.72 -4.76 18.22
CA ASP A 344 20.85 -6.12 17.71
C ASP A 344 20.07 -7.15 18.55
N GLY A 345 19.68 -8.27 17.91
CA GLY A 345 19.14 -9.43 18.60
C GLY A 345 17.68 -9.32 19.04
N ILE A 346 16.94 -8.37 18.50
CA ILE A 346 15.48 -8.24 18.72
C ILE A 346 14.77 -9.42 18.04
N THR A 347 13.90 -10.10 18.79
CA THR A 347 13.12 -11.25 18.30
C THR A 347 11.61 -10.98 18.22
N ALA A 348 11.11 -10.06 19.05
CA ALA A 348 9.71 -9.64 19.00
C ALA A 348 9.53 -8.18 19.40
N VAL A 349 8.45 -7.56 18.92
CA VAL A 349 8.02 -6.21 19.28
C VAL A 349 6.53 -6.28 19.61
N VAL A 350 6.16 -5.77 20.79
CA VAL A 350 4.78 -5.61 21.22
C VAL A 350 4.49 -4.13 21.37
N ILE A 351 3.44 -3.64 20.72
CA ILE A 351 3.01 -2.24 20.82
C ILE A 351 1.62 -2.21 21.45
N GLU A 352 1.52 -1.63 22.61
CA GLU A 352 0.28 -1.52 23.38
C GLU A 352 -0.30 -0.12 23.31
N PHE A 353 -1.61 -0.06 23.15
CA PHE A 353 -2.40 1.17 23.01
C PHE A 353 -3.42 1.23 24.15
N ASP A 354 -3.30 2.24 25.01
CA ASP A 354 -4.21 2.49 26.13
C ASP A 354 -4.92 3.85 25.99
N GLY A 355 -6.08 4.00 26.58
CA GLY A 355 -6.88 5.23 26.57
C GLY A 355 -7.34 5.61 25.16
N LYS A 356 -7.29 6.89 24.80
CA LYS A 356 -7.72 7.36 23.45
C LYS A 356 -6.95 6.71 22.30
N ALA A 357 -5.72 6.29 22.53
CA ALA A 357 -4.92 5.60 21.50
C ALA A 357 -5.55 4.27 21.08
N ALA A 358 -6.25 3.57 21.97
CA ALA A 358 -6.84 2.26 21.67
C ALA A 358 -7.95 2.30 20.60
N ALA A 359 -8.57 3.46 20.38
CA ALA A 359 -9.62 3.64 19.36
C ALA A 359 -9.07 3.97 17.96
N LEU A 360 -7.78 4.26 17.83
CA LEU A 360 -7.16 4.67 16.57
C LEU A 360 -6.86 3.49 15.65
N ASN A 361 -6.65 3.77 14.37
CA ASN A 361 -6.02 2.82 13.46
C ASN A 361 -4.54 2.63 13.90
N PRO A 362 -4.11 1.43 14.36
CA PRO A 362 -2.77 1.23 14.89
C PRO A 362 -1.70 1.13 13.79
N GLU A 363 -2.06 0.71 12.59
CA GLU A 363 -1.10 0.34 11.54
C GLU A 363 -0.10 1.45 11.19
N PRO A 364 -0.49 2.73 11.03
CA PRO A 364 0.47 3.80 10.77
C PRO A 364 1.42 4.06 11.96
N VAL A 365 0.90 3.93 13.20
CA VAL A 365 1.71 4.09 14.42
C VAL A 365 2.69 2.93 14.57
N VAL A 366 2.26 1.71 14.28
CA VAL A 366 3.13 0.51 14.26
C VAL A 366 4.25 0.69 13.23
N ALA A 367 3.90 1.14 12.03
CA ALA A 367 4.87 1.36 10.95
C ALA A 367 5.96 2.38 11.33
N THR A 368 5.56 3.51 11.93
CA THR A 368 6.53 4.53 12.40
C THR A 368 7.32 4.06 13.61
N THR A 369 6.72 3.29 14.53
CA THR A 369 7.43 2.70 15.67
C THR A 369 8.53 1.74 15.20
N LEU A 370 8.21 0.87 14.25
CA LEU A 370 9.19 -0.06 13.66
C LEU A 370 10.28 0.69 12.87
N ALA A 371 9.91 1.75 12.14
CA ALA A 371 10.87 2.58 11.44
C ALA A 371 11.86 3.25 12.41
N GLY A 372 11.36 3.80 13.51
CA GLY A 372 12.18 4.35 14.57
C GLY A 372 13.10 3.31 15.23
N LEU A 373 12.57 2.12 15.51
CA LEU A 373 13.28 1.01 16.14
C LEU A 373 14.45 0.48 15.29
N LEU A 374 14.20 0.28 14.00
CA LEU A 374 15.15 -0.34 13.08
C LEU A 374 16.09 0.68 12.42
N GLY A 375 15.66 1.94 12.31
CA GLY A 375 16.42 3.02 11.66
C GLY A 375 17.83 3.22 12.17
N PRO A 376 18.12 3.22 13.49
CA PRO A 376 19.46 3.35 14.01
C PRO A 376 20.46 2.30 13.53
N ALA A 377 19.99 1.09 13.23
CA ALA A 377 20.83 -0.01 12.72
C ALA A 377 20.79 -0.15 11.18
N MET A 378 19.81 0.44 10.50
CA MET A 378 19.53 0.19 9.08
C MET A 378 19.13 1.48 8.35
N GLU A 379 20.05 2.12 7.62
CA GLU A 379 19.87 3.44 6.98
C GLU A 379 18.68 3.55 5.99
N SER A 380 18.17 2.44 5.44
CA SER A 380 17.11 2.46 4.42
C SER A 380 15.71 2.16 4.95
N VAL A 381 15.53 2.06 6.27
CA VAL A 381 14.24 1.73 6.87
C VAL A 381 13.41 2.98 7.08
N ASN A 382 12.15 2.91 6.63
CA ASN A 382 11.14 3.94 6.85
C ASN A 382 9.77 3.31 7.08
N MET A 383 8.72 4.12 7.29
CA MET A 383 7.38 3.64 7.60
C MET A 383 6.74 2.72 6.52
N VAL A 384 7.23 2.77 5.28
CA VAL A 384 6.69 1.95 4.17
C VAL A 384 7.25 0.53 4.22
N ASN A 385 8.53 0.40 4.51
CA ASN A 385 9.23 -0.90 4.46
C ASN A 385 9.48 -1.53 5.84
N ALA A 386 9.30 -0.81 6.94
CA ALA A 386 9.66 -1.26 8.28
C ALA A 386 9.04 -2.61 8.66
N ALA A 387 7.76 -2.83 8.35
CA ALA A 387 7.08 -4.11 8.63
C ALA A 387 7.67 -5.26 7.81
N ALA A 388 7.98 -5.04 6.53
CA ALA A 388 8.61 -6.04 5.67
C ALA A 388 10.05 -6.35 6.13
N VAL A 389 10.79 -5.32 6.55
CA VAL A 389 12.15 -5.46 7.11
C VAL A 389 12.11 -6.23 8.44
N ALA A 390 11.19 -5.92 9.35
CA ALA A 390 11.01 -6.67 10.59
C ALA A 390 10.74 -8.14 10.32
N SER A 391 9.78 -8.44 9.42
CA SER A 391 9.44 -9.82 9.03
C SER A 391 10.63 -10.57 8.41
N SER A 392 11.37 -9.95 7.50
CA SER A 392 12.54 -10.57 6.85
C SER A 392 13.69 -10.85 7.82
N ASN A 393 13.76 -10.10 8.93
CA ASN A 393 14.73 -10.32 10.01
C ASN A 393 14.20 -11.26 11.10
N GLY A 394 13.03 -11.88 10.91
CA GLY A 394 12.45 -12.83 11.86
C GLY A 394 11.92 -12.17 13.14
N ILE A 395 11.61 -10.86 13.11
CA ILE A 395 11.07 -10.12 14.25
C ILE A 395 9.54 -10.27 14.23
N ALA A 396 8.98 -10.90 15.25
CA ALA A 396 7.54 -11.00 15.43
C ALA A 396 6.96 -9.67 15.92
N VAL A 397 5.95 -9.14 15.23
CA VAL A 397 5.29 -7.87 15.60
C VAL A 397 3.87 -8.14 16.04
N SER A 398 3.47 -7.63 17.18
CA SER A 398 2.11 -7.75 17.70
C SER A 398 1.61 -6.42 18.27
N THR A 399 0.29 -6.24 18.19
CA THR A 399 -0.41 -5.06 18.67
C THR A 399 -1.44 -5.46 19.71
N VAL A 400 -1.47 -4.76 20.84
CA VAL A 400 -2.44 -4.98 21.91
C VAL A 400 -3.19 -3.67 22.17
N ARG A 401 -4.52 -3.76 22.30
CA ARG A 401 -5.37 -2.62 22.64
C ARG A 401 -6.05 -2.90 23.97
N HIS A 402 -5.98 -1.96 24.90
CA HIS A 402 -6.58 -2.11 26.19
C HIS A 402 -7.73 -1.13 26.36
N ASP A 403 -8.91 -1.64 26.65
CA ASP A 403 -10.08 -0.84 27.08
C ASP A 403 -10.06 -0.74 28.61
N ARG A 404 -9.03 -0.08 29.13
CA ARG A 404 -8.87 0.16 30.57
C ARG A 404 -8.57 1.64 30.83
N GLN A 405 -8.95 2.12 32.01
CA GLN A 405 -8.48 3.40 32.47
C GLN A 405 -6.98 3.35 32.74
N CYS A 406 -6.25 4.31 32.20
CA CYS A 406 -4.84 4.54 32.51
C CYS A 406 -4.67 5.93 33.12
N ASP A 407 -3.53 6.18 33.77
CA ASP A 407 -3.24 7.45 34.43
C ASP A 407 -3.09 8.62 33.44
N TYR A 408 -2.98 8.33 32.17
CA TYR A 408 -2.84 9.28 31.07
C TYR A 408 -4.04 9.20 30.12
N GLU A 409 -4.39 10.30 29.49
CA GLU A 409 -5.48 10.35 28.50
C GLU A 409 -5.20 9.42 27.29
N THR A 410 -3.91 9.23 26.99
CA THR A 410 -3.40 8.30 25.98
C THR A 410 -2.06 7.74 26.44
N LEU A 411 -1.79 6.47 26.15
CA LEU A 411 -0.51 5.84 26.42
C LEU A 411 -0.15 4.89 25.29
N LEU A 412 1.07 5.02 24.80
CA LEU A 412 1.71 4.01 23.94
C LEU A 412 2.84 3.35 24.72
N ARG A 413 2.86 2.01 24.73
CA ARG A 413 3.97 1.23 25.29
C ARG A 413 4.57 0.37 24.21
N VAL A 414 5.89 0.40 24.11
CA VAL A 414 6.66 -0.44 23.18
C VAL A 414 7.55 -1.35 24.00
N THR A 415 7.39 -2.66 23.80
CA THR A 415 8.22 -3.68 24.42
C THR A 415 8.93 -4.45 23.32
N ILE A 416 10.25 -4.56 23.41
CA ILE A 416 11.06 -5.42 22.56
C ILE A 416 11.54 -6.62 23.37
N SER A 417 11.43 -7.83 22.80
CA SER A 417 12.03 -9.03 23.37
C SER A 417 13.43 -9.23 22.79
N HIS A 418 14.39 -9.36 23.68
CA HIS A 418 15.80 -9.57 23.38
C HIS A 418 16.34 -10.78 24.14
N LYS A 419 17.44 -11.39 23.69
CA LYS A 419 18.06 -12.57 24.33
C LYS A 419 18.43 -12.36 25.80
N THR A 420 18.66 -11.11 26.22
CA THR A 420 19.01 -10.72 27.60
C THR A 420 17.81 -10.25 28.42
N GLY A 421 16.59 -10.46 27.94
CA GLY A 421 15.34 -10.04 28.56
C GLY A 421 14.68 -8.87 27.84
N ASP A 422 13.44 -8.56 28.22
CA ASP A 422 12.64 -7.53 27.59
C ASP A 422 13.12 -6.11 27.90
N ARG A 423 12.87 -5.19 26.98
CA ARG A 423 13.07 -3.75 27.15
C ARG A 423 11.77 -3.02 26.83
N THR A 424 11.35 -2.16 27.74
CA THR A 424 10.06 -1.49 27.65
C THR A 424 10.22 0.03 27.84
N ILE A 425 9.51 0.78 27.02
CA ILE A 425 9.33 2.23 27.16
C ILE A 425 7.86 2.57 26.96
N ALA A 426 7.34 3.54 27.71
CA ALA A 426 6.01 4.08 27.50
C ALA A 426 6.04 5.60 27.40
N GLY A 427 5.15 6.14 26.59
CA GLY A 427 5.01 7.57 26.38
C GLY A 427 3.57 8.00 26.18
N THR A 428 3.33 9.28 26.35
CA THR A 428 2.03 9.95 26.21
C THR A 428 2.14 11.19 25.33
N LEU A 429 0.99 11.78 24.99
CA LEU A 429 0.88 13.09 24.35
C LEU A 429 0.39 14.13 25.35
N VAL A 430 1.23 15.13 25.67
CA VAL A 430 0.86 16.25 26.50
C VAL A 430 0.25 17.36 25.64
N GLY A 431 -0.91 17.90 26.06
CA GLY A 431 -1.64 18.90 25.27
C GLY A 431 -2.13 18.37 23.92
N GLY A 432 -2.21 17.04 23.78
CA GLY A 432 -2.72 16.34 22.59
C GLY A 432 -1.70 16.13 21.46
N ASN A 433 -0.54 16.79 21.47
CA ASN A 433 0.40 16.75 20.34
C ASN A 433 1.89 16.72 20.71
N LYS A 434 2.27 16.84 21.98
CA LYS A 434 3.66 16.84 22.41
C LYS A 434 4.06 15.47 22.97
N PRO A 435 4.92 14.68 22.29
CA PRO A 435 5.42 13.41 22.78
C PRO A 435 6.20 13.58 24.10
N ARG A 436 5.95 12.70 25.06
CA ARG A 436 6.67 12.64 26.34
C ARG A 436 6.88 11.21 26.77
N ILE A 437 8.08 10.88 27.25
CA ILE A 437 8.36 9.64 27.96
C ILE A 437 7.69 9.72 29.34
N VAL A 438 7.08 8.63 29.81
CA VAL A 438 6.49 8.54 31.14
C VAL A 438 6.96 7.33 31.93
N GLU A 439 7.51 6.33 31.27
CA GLU A 439 8.02 5.12 31.90
C GLU A 439 9.18 4.51 31.08
N VAL A 440 10.22 4.06 31.72
CA VAL A 440 11.31 3.26 31.12
C VAL A 440 11.57 2.05 32.03
N GLN A 441 11.57 0.84 31.47
CA GLN A 441 11.80 -0.42 32.20
C GLN A 441 10.86 -0.58 33.42
N HIS A 442 9.60 -0.18 33.30
CA HIS A 442 8.59 -0.16 34.36
C HIS A 442 8.96 0.77 35.55
N ILE A 443 9.80 1.73 35.34
CA ILE A 443 10.13 2.79 36.29
C ILE A 443 9.52 4.09 35.76
N ALA A 444 8.63 4.71 36.56
CA ALA A 444 8.03 5.99 36.21
C ALA A 444 9.12 7.08 36.17
N VAL A 445 9.27 7.71 35.02
CA VAL A 445 10.19 8.83 34.79
C VAL A 445 9.66 9.66 33.64
N GLU A 446 9.44 10.95 33.86
CA GLU A 446 8.91 11.84 32.82
C GLU A 446 10.06 12.63 32.17
N SER A 447 10.09 12.65 30.83
CA SER A 447 11.04 13.45 30.05
C SER A 447 10.47 13.76 28.67
N ASP A 448 10.89 14.87 28.09
CA ASP A 448 10.72 15.15 26.67
C ASP A 448 11.73 14.29 25.85
N PHE A 449 11.68 14.41 24.53
CA PHE A 449 12.65 13.82 23.59
C PHE A 449 13.56 14.94 23.05
N PRO A 450 14.54 15.42 23.84
CA PRO A 450 15.45 16.48 23.38
C PRO A 450 16.44 15.93 22.34
N PRO A 451 17.07 16.79 21.51
CA PRO A 451 18.06 16.39 20.53
C PRO A 451 19.20 15.55 21.10
N HIS A 452 19.60 15.79 22.33
CA HIS A 452 20.66 15.06 23.03
C HIS A 452 20.19 14.64 24.41
N LEU A 453 19.97 13.35 24.58
CA LEU A 453 19.53 12.74 25.81
C LEU A 453 20.53 11.69 26.28
N LEU A 454 21.04 11.82 27.50
CA LEU A 454 21.83 10.79 28.14
C LEU A 454 20.88 9.88 28.94
N TYR A 455 20.78 8.62 28.53
CA TYR A 455 20.05 7.57 29.25
C TYR A 455 20.98 6.80 30.16
N LEU A 456 20.62 6.71 31.45
CA LEU A 456 21.37 6.02 32.46
C LEU A 456 20.51 5.05 33.23
N ARG A 457 21.05 3.85 33.47
CA ARG A 457 20.53 2.90 34.47
C ARG A 457 21.57 2.83 35.58
N ASN A 458 21.17 3.13 36.80
CA ASN A 458 22.04 3.24 37.95
C ASN A 458 21.41 2.65 39.20
N TYR A 459 22.21 2.44 40.25
CA TYR A 459 21.66 2.17 41.58
C TYR A 459 21.39 3.51 42.29
N ASP A 460 20.24 3.58 42.99
CA ASP A 460 19.81 4.74 43.78
C ASP A 460 20.69 4.87 45.03
N LYS A 461 21.91 5.38 44.86
CA LYS A 461 22.89 5.61 45.93
C LYS A 461 23.26 7.07 46.04
N PRO A 462 23.52 7.59 47.26
CA PRO A 462 24.07 8.92 47.44
C PRO A 462 25.38 9.13 46.64
N GLY A 463 25.55 10.32 46.08
CA GLY A 463 26.73 10.69 45.32
C GLY A 463 26.57 10.66 43.81
N PHE A 464 25.69 9.79 43.25
CA PHE A 464 25.53 9.61 41.81
C PHE A 464 25.32 10.92 41.03
N ILE A 465 24.40 11.79 41.48
CA ILE A 465 24.12 13.08 40.82
C ILE A 465 25.32 13.99 40.87
N GLY A 466 26.04 14.01 42.01
CA GLY A 466 27.24 14.82 42.20
C GLY A 466 28.41 14.38 41.32
N ASP A 467 28.63 13.06 41.22
CA ASP A 467 29.69 12.46 40.39
C ASP A 467 29.43 12.73 38.91
N LEU A 468 28.18 12.50 38.45
CA LEU A 468 27.82 12.79 37.07
C LEU A 468 27.89 14.28 36.75
N GLY A 469 27.40 15.15 37.63
CA GLY A 469 27.46 16.61 37.46
C GLY A 469 28.89 17.13 37.41
N SER A 470 29.78 16.60 38.29
CA SER A 470 31.20 16.93 38.30
C SER A 470 31.90 16.50 37.01
N LEU A 471 31.54 15.32 36.50
CA LEU A 471 32.09 14.81 35.23
C LEU A 471 31.63 15.66 34.05
N CYS A 472 30.31 16.01 33.97
CA CYS A 472 29.81 16.93 32.95
C CYS A 472 30.53 18.29 32.99
N GLY A 473 30.67 18.87 34.19
CA GLY A 473 31.39 20.14 34.37
C GLY A 473 32.84 20.07 33.92
N LYS A 474 33.56 18.99 34.24
CA LYS A 474 34.96 18.75 33.78
C LYS A 474 35.08 18.76 32.25
N HIS A 475 34.09 18.23 31.55
CA HIS A 475 34.06 18.19 30.08
C HIS A 475 33.37 19.41 29.44
N GLY A 476 32.95 20.41 30.23
CA GLY A 476 32.28 21.61 29.74
C GLY A 476 30.85 21.35 29.20
N ILE A 477 30.21 20.26 29.63
CA ILE A 477 28.85 19.89 29.24
C ILE A 477 27.88 20.48 30.26
N ASN A 478 26.92 21.28 29.77
CA ASN A 478 25.85 21.79 30.59
C ASN A 478 24.70 20.77 30.64
N ILE A 479 24.11 20.57 31.82
CA ILE A 479 22.90 19.77 32.03
C ILE A 479 21.70 20.74 31.98
N ALA A 480 20.81 20.55 30.99
CA ALA A 480 19.60 21.37 30.85
C ALA A 480 18.49 20.88 31.76
N THR A 481 18.24 19.55 31.76
CA THR A 481 17.25 18.91 32.64
C THR A 481 17.83 17.61 33.20
N PHE A 482 17.33 17.22 34.38
CA PHE A 482 17.71 15.98 35.03
C PHE A 482 16.47 15.32 35.63
N HIS A 483 16.03 14.21 35.02
CA HIS A 483 14.89 13.44 35.46
C HIS A 483 15.36 12.10 36.03
N LEU A 484 14.97 11.78 37.24
CA LEU A 484 15.35 10.56 37.94
C LEU A 484 14.11 9.85 38.47
N GLY A 485 13.90 8.62 37.99
CA GLY A 485 12.90 7.69 38.51
C GLY A 485 13.56 6.52 39.22
N ARG A 486 12.90 5.95 40.23
CA ARG A 486 13.37 4.75 40.91
C ARG A 486 12.22 3.82 41.24
N ARG A 487 12.48 2.52 41.29
CA ARG A 487 11.48 1.53 41.70
C ARG A 487 11.31 1.55 43.21
N GLU A 488 12.41 1.53 43.95
CA GLU A 488 12.46 1.56 45.41
C GLU A 488 13.76 2.24 45.89
N ALA A 489 13.78 2.68 47.14
CA ALA A 489 14.95 3.31 47.72
C ALA A 489 16.16 2.34 47.75
N GLY A 490 17.29 2.75 47.23
CA GLY A 490 18.52 1.94 47.13
C GLY A 490 18.50 0.88 46.01
N GLY A 491 17.38 0.75 45.27
CA GLY A 491 17.23 -0.17 44.15
C GLY A 491 17.72 0.40 42.81
N GLU A 492 17.23 -0.18 41.72
CA GLU A 492 17.51 0.33 40.38
C GLU A 492 16.77 1.66 40.12
N ALA A 493 17.46 2.56 39.44
CA ALA A 493 16.96 3.87 39.03
C ALA A 493 17.26 4.14 37.57
N ILE A 494 16.45 4.99 36.95
CA ILE A 494 16.63 5.50 35.60
C ILE A 494 16.84 7.00 35.67
N ALA A 495 17.93 7.49 35.06
CA ALA A 495 18.12 8.92 34.85
C ALA A 495 18.06 9.24 33.35
N LEU A 496 17.26 10.24 33.01
CA LEU A 496 17.15 10.86 31.70
C LEU A 496 17.67 12.28 31.81
N VAL A 497 18.81 12.56 31.20
CA VAL A 497 19.53 13.82 31.37
C VAL A 497 19.66 14.51 30.03
N GLU A 498 19.00 15.64 29.86
CA GLU A 498 19.19 16.50 28.70
C GLU A 498 20.48 17.30 28.85
N ILE A 499 21.26 17.28 27.79
CA ILE A 499 22.57 17.99 27.74
C ILE A 499 22.62 18.94 26.55
N ASP A 500 23.33 20.06 26.73
CA ASP A 500 23.57 20.99 25.64
C ASP A 500 24.67 20.45 24.72
N GLY A 501 24.29 20.11 23.47
CA GLY A 501 25.19 19.56 22.48
C GLY A 501 25.48 18.06 22.62
N GLY A 502 26.24 17.53 21.68
CA GLY A 502 26.57 16.10 21.65
C GLY A 502 27.60 15.70 22.68
N LEU A 503 27.49 14.49 23.23
CA LEU A 503 28.43 13.94 24.20
C LEU A 503 29.82 13.66 23.54
N PRO A 504 30.95 14.14 24.08
CA PRO A 504 32.25 13.74 23.57
C PRO A 504 32.47 12.23 23.65
N LYS A 505 33.04 11.63 22.61
CA LYS A 505 33.26 10.16 22.53
C LYS A 505 34.05 9.60 23.73
N THR A 506 34.90 10.40 24.33
CA THR A 506 35.73 10.03 25.50
C THR A 506 34.93 10.02 26.80
N MET A 507 33.84 10.76 26.90
CA MET A 507 33.09 10.95 28.14
C MET A 507 32.19 9.77 28.48
N LEU A 508 31.58 9.11 27.48
CA LEU A 508 30.67 7.97 27.70
C LEU A 508 31.34 6.80 28.45
N PRO A 509 32.61 6.41 28.12
CA PRO A 509 33.35 5.44 28.92
C PRO A 509 33.62 5.89 30.37
N GLU A 510 33.86 7.18 30.62
CA GLU A 510 34.08 7.72 31.97
C GLU A 510 32.76 7.65 32.78
N ILE A 511 31.62 7.95 32.15
CA ILE A 511 30.27 7.80 32.79
C ILE A 511 30.02 6.34 33.14
N ARG A 512 30.31 5.41 32.23
CA ARG A 512 30.16 3.96 32.47
C ARG A 512 31.07 3.41 33.55
N ALA A 513 32.16 4.10 33.87
CA ALA A 513 33.09 3.74 34.93
C ALA A 513 32.67 4.24 36.32
N LEU A 514 31.62 5.06 36.44
CA LEU A 514 31.07 5.47 37.73
C LEU A 514 30.49 4.25 38.46
N GLU A 515 30.80 4.07 39.75
CA GLU A 515 30.46 2.88 40.54
C GLU A 515 28.96 2.56 40.57
N GLN A 516 28.14 3.60 40.53
CA GLN A 516 26.68 3.46 40.60
C GLN A 516 26.05 3.14 39.24
N VAL A 517 26.76 3.33 38.11
CA VAL A 517 26.21 3.21 36.76
C VAL A 517 26.24 1.76 36.28
N VAL A 518 25.08 1.24 35.93
CA VAL A 518 24.91 -0.09 35.33
C VAL A 518 24.99 0.00 33.82
N ARG A 519 24.41 1.08 33.24
CA ARG A 519 24.38 1.33 31.79
C ARG A 519 24.35 2.83 31.53
N ALA A 520 24.99 3.25 30.45
CA ALA A 520 24.90 4.62 29.94
C ALA A 520 24.94 4.63 28.41
N ASP A 521 23.96 5.29 27.78
CA ASP A 521 23.84 5.46 26.36
C ASP A 521 23.53 6.94 26.04
N ALA A 522 24.16 7.46 24.98
CA ALA A 522 23.88 8.80 24.47
C ALA A 522 22.89 8.65 23.31
N LEU A 523 21.72 9.22 23.46
CA LEU A 523 20.63 9.14 22.50
C LEU A 523 20.50 10.46 21.74
N HIS A 524 20.13 10.35 20.47
CA HIS A 524 19.91 11.50 19.60
C HIS A 524 18.53 11.41 18.95
N PHE A 525 17.73 12.47 19.05
CA PHE A 525 16.43 12.57 18.42
C PHE A 525 16.41 13.74 17.43
N ALA A 526 16.17 13.44 16.15
CA ALA A 526 15.85 14.46 15.16
C ALA A 526 14.37 14.82 15.29
N LEU A 527 14.06 16.11 15.43
CA LEU A 527 12.68 16.60 15.60
C LEU A 527 11.93 16.78 14.27
N ASP A 528 12.48 16.37 13.15
CA ASP A 528 11.85 16.43 11.83
C ASP A 528 10.98 15.18 11.59
N ILE A 529 9.79 15.15 12.23
CA ILE A 529 8.74 14.15 11.94
C ILE A 529 7.48 14.84 11.42
#